data_c1303411b7d1bc47b2a7b8e83142b25e
#
_entry.id   c1303411b7d1bc47b2a7b8e83142b25e
#
_cell.length_a   1.000
_cell.length_b   1.000
_cell.length_c   1.000
_cell.angle_alpha   90.00
_cell.angle_beta   90.00
_cell.angle_gamma   90.00
#
_symmetry.space_group_name_H-M   'P 1'
#
loop_
_entity.id
_entity.type
_entity.pdbx_description
1 polymer ?
#
loop_
_entity_poly.entity_id
_entity_poly.type
_entity_poly.pdbx_seq_one_letter_code
_entity_poly.pdbx_strand_id
1 'polypeptide(L)'
;MDIGLKLLYIKGLIQKNIWKVKLTREELEEKRPEASAYINGAKDTENDLKQVQLAIVELETELRLHGREINRCLHINGELKKRIEELEHELKYKNVEL
;
A
#
# COMPACT_ATOMS: atom_id res chain seq x y z
N MET A 1 -2.80 3.08 14.85
CA MET A 1 -1.73 2.43 14.09
C MET A 1 -1.77 2.91 12.64
N ASP A 2 -0.65 3.34 12.13
CA ASP A 2 -0.51 3.80 10.76
C ASP A 2 -0.81 2.69 9.75
N ILE A 3 -1.43 3.04 8.63
CA ILE A 3 -1.76 2.08 7.55
C ILE A 3 -0.50 1.43 7.01
N GLY A 4 0.59 2.20 6.85
CA GLY A 4 1.87 1.68 6.40
C GLY A 4 2.43 0.59 7.30
N LEU A 5 2.33 0.77 8.62
CA LEU A 5 2.77 -0.21 9.60
C LEU A 5 1.88 -1.45 9.58
N LYS A 6 0.56 -1.28 9.40
CA LYS A 6 -0.36 -2.41 9.26
C LYS A 6 -0.04 -3.25 8.03
N LEU A 7 0.22 -2.60 6.89
CA LEU A 7 0.59 -3.29 5.65
C LEU A 7 1.92 -4.04 5.81
N LEU A 8 2.89 -3.42 6.46
CA LEU A 8 4.17 -4.07 6.72
C LEU A 8 4.00 -5.32 7.59
N TYR A 9 3.15 -5.24 8.61
CA TYR A 9 2.83 -6.38 9.48
C TYR A 9 2.16 -7.52 8.69
N ILE A 10 1.17 -7.17 7.86
CA ILE A 10 0.46 -8.15 7.02
C ILE A 10 1.42 -8.81 6.03
N LYS A 11 2.30 -8.03 5.40
CA LYS A 11 3.34 -8.57 4.50
C LYS A 11 4.21 -9.61 5.20
N GLY A 12 4.63 -9.31 6.42
CA GLY A 12 5.44 -10.22 7.23
C GLY A 12 4.72 -11.52 7.53
N LEU A 13 3.42 -11.44 7.89
CA LEU A 13 2.60 -12.62 8.15
C LEU A 13 2.42 -13.47 6.89
N ILE A 14 2.17 -12.85 5.76
CA ILE A 14 2.00 -13.55 4.48
C ILE A 14 3.30 -14.24 4.08
N GLN A 15 4.42 -13.57 4.19
CA GLN A 15 5.73 -14.13 3.88
C GLN A 15 6.03 -15.35 4.76
N LYS A 16 5.73 -15.25 6.04
CA LYS A 16 5.88 -16.35 7.00
C LYS A 16 5.01 -17.55 6.62
N ASN A 17 3.76 -17.30 6.22
CA ASN A 17 2.85 -18.37 5.80
C ASN A 17 3.25 -19.01 4.47
N ILE A 18 3.73 -18.24 3.52
CA ILE A 18 4.30 -18.76 2.26
C ILE A 18 5.45 -19.73 2.58
N TRP A 19 6.34 -19.32 3.46
CA TRP A 19 7.47 -20.13 3.89
C TRP A 19 7.04 -21.43 4.54
N LYS A 20 6.06 -21.39 5.44
CA LYS A 20 5.51 -22.58 6.11
C LYS A 20 4.87 -23.55 5.13
N VAL A 21 4.05 -23.06 4.22
CA VAL A 21 3.37 -23.88 3.21
C VAL A 21 4.40 -24.52 2.29
N LYS A 22 5.41 -23.77 1.87
CA LYS A 22 6.49 -24.26 1.03
C LYS A 22 7.25 -25.42 1.70
N LEU A 23 7.61 -25.25 2.98
CA LEU A 23 8.31 -26.29 3.73
C LEU A 23 7.45 -27.55 3.88
N THR A 24 6.15 -27.39 4.14
CA THR A 24 5.21 -28.51 4.23
C THR A 24 5.12 -29.26 2.90
N ARG A 25 5.02 -28.52 1.79
CA ARG A 25 4.98 -29.10 0.45
C ARG A 25 6.25 -29.88 0.14
N GLU A 26 7.41 -29.30 0.40
CA GLU A 26 8.70 -29.94 0.16
C GLU A 26 8.85 -31.20 0.99
N GLU A 27 8.42 -31.17 2.24
CA GLU A 27 8.44 -32.34 3.13
C GLU A 27 7.52 -33.45 2.62
N LEU A 28 6.32 -33.12 2.16
CA LEU A 28 5.40 -34.08 1.57
C LEU A 28 5.97 -34.70 0.29
N GLU A 29 6.56 -33.89 -0.57
CA GLU A 29 7.18 -34.36 -1.82
C GLU A 29 8.31 -35.35 -1.54
N GLU A 30 9.09 -35.12 -0.49
CA GLU A 30 10.20 -35.99 -0.11
C GLU A 30 9.76 -37.26 0.58
N LYS A 31 8.87 -37.15 1.57
CA LYS A 31 8.49 -38.27 2.45
C LYS A 31 7.26 -39.05 1.98
N ARG A 32 6.34 -38.38 1.32
CA ARG A 32 5.06 -38.96 0.89
C ARG A 32 4.66 -38.48 -0.50
N PRO A 33 5.43 -38.84 -1.53
CA PRO A 33 5.12 -38.41 -2.91
C PRO A 33 3.78 -38.91 -3.41
N GLU A 34 3.22 -39.99 -2.83
CA GLU A 34 1.91 -40.55 -3.17
C GLU A 34 0.75 -39.65 -2.69
N ALA A 35 1.01 -38.70 -1.78
CA ALA A 35 0.00 -37.78 -1.28
C ALA A 35 -0.22 -36.60 -2.24
N SER A 36 -0.45 -36.88 -3.52
CA SER A 36 -0.53 -35.90 -4.59
C SER A 36 -1.61 -34.83 -4.37
N ALA A 37 -2.77 -35.22 -3.81
CA ALA A 37 -3.86 -34.27 -3.52
C ALA A 37 -3.42 -33.22 -2.50
N TYR A 38 -2.73 -33.61 -1.45
CA TYR A 38 -2.20 -32.71 -0.42
C TYR A 38 -1.08 -31.83 -0.96
N ILE A 39 -0.21 -32.40 -1.78
CA ILE A 39 0.89 -31.66 -2.42
C ILE A 39 0.32 -30.58 -3.34
N ASN A 40 -0.68 -30.92 -4.17
CA ASN A 40 -1.34 -29.98 -5.07
C ASN A 40 -2.07 -28.88 -4.29
N GLY A 41 -2.76 -29.24 -3.21
CA GLY A 41 -3.40 -28.29 -2.32
C GLY A 41 -2.41 -27.30 -1.71
N ALA A 42 -1.25 -27.78 -1.29
CA ALA A 42 -0.19 -26.93 -0.76
C ALA A 42 0.38 -26.00 -1.83
N LYS A 43 0.56 -26.46 -3.06
CA LYS A 43 0.98 -25.63 -4.20
C LYS A 43 -0.03 -24.53 -4.50
N ASP A 44 -1.32 -24.86 -4.50
CA ASP A 44 -2.39 -23.90 -4.74
C ASP A 44 -2.41 -22.82 -3.65
N THR A 45 -2.28 -23.23 -2.40
CA THR A 45 -2.23 -22.29 -1.26
C THR A 45 -1.01 -21.37 -1.36
N GLU A 46 0.15 -21.91 -1.72
CA GLU A 46 1.36 -21.13 -1.93
C GLU A 46 1.16 -20.09 -3.02
N ASN A 47 0.55 -20.46 -4.15
CA ASN A 47 0.26 -19.55 -5.25
C ASN A 47 -0.75 -18.48 -4.86
N ASP A 48 -1.80 -18.83 -4.13
CA ASP A 48 -2.80 -17.89 -3.64
C ASP A 48 -2.17 -16.84 -2.71
N LEU A 49 -1.32 -17.29 -1.81
CA LEU A 49 -0.60 -16.39 -0.89
C LEU A 49 0.33 -15.44 -1.65
N LYS A 50 0.99 -15.91 -2.70
CA LYS A 50 1.82 -15.07 -3.56
C LYS A 50 0.99 -14.01 -4.30
N GLN A 51 -0.23 -14.35 -4.73
CA GLN A 51 -1.14 -13.39 -5.36
C GLN A 51 -1.58 -12.30 -4.36
N VAL A 52 -1.86 -12.69 -3.13
CA VAL A 52 -2.18 -11.72 -2.06
C VAL A 52 -0.99 -10.82 -1.78
N GLN A 53 0.21 -11.35 -1.77
CA GLN A 53 1.45 -10.57 -1.58
C GLN A 53 1.61 -9.52 -2.69
N LEU A 54 1.36 -9.88 -3.94
CA LEU A 54 1.40 -8.94 -5.06
C LEU A 54 0.36 -7.84 -4.92
N ALA A 55 -0.87 -8.21 -4.53
CA ALA A 55 -1.95 -7.24 -4.31
C ALA A 55 -1.57 -6.22 -3.23
N ILE A 56 -0.91 -6.65 -2.16
CA ILE A 56 -0.46 -5.76 -1.09
C ILE A 56 0.61 -4.79 -1.60
N VAL A 57 1.55 -5.25 -2.41
CA VAL A 57 2.57 -4.38 -3.02
C VAL A 57 1.91 -3.33 -3.92
N GLU A 58 0.91 -3.71 -4.68
CA GLU A 58 0.14 -2.78 -5.52
C GLU A 58 -0.58 -1.74 -4.66
N LEU A 59 -1.22 -2.16 -3.56
CA LEU A 59 -1.88 -1.25 -2.62
C LEU A 59 -0.90 -0.26 -1.98
N GLU A 60 0.29 -0.72 -1.62
CA GLU A 60 1.34 0.16 -1.09
C GLU A 60 1.75 1.22 -2.10
N THR A 61 1.86 0.83 -3.37
CA THR A 61 2.18 1.75 -4.46
C THR A 61 1.08 2.79 -4.63
N GLU A 62 -0.18 2.36 -4.66
CA GLU A 62 -1.33 3.26 -4.76
C GLU A 62 -1.38 4.25 -3.61
N LEU A 63 -1.17 3.79 -2.38
CA LEU A 63 -1.16 4.67 -1.20
C LEU A 63 -0.06 5.71 -1.29
N ARG A 64 1.11 5.35 -1.78
CA ARG A 64 2.21 6.28 -1.98
C ARG A 64 1.89 7.34 -3.02
N LEU A 65 1.25 6.94 -4.13
CA LEU A 65 0.83 7.86 -5.19
C LEU A 65 -0.25 8.82 -4.68
N HIS A 66 -1.24 8.32 -3.93
CA HIS A 66 -2.28 9.14 -3.31
C HIS A 66 -1.69 10.13 -2.32
N GLY A 67 -0.70 9.70 -1.53
CA GLY A 67 0.01 10.58 -0.61
C GLY A 67 0.71 11.72 -1.33
N ARG A 68 1.34 11.46 -2.46
CA ARG A 68 1.97 12.49 -3.29
C ARG A 68 0.94 13.47 -3.84
N GLU A 69 -0.20 12.96 -4.32
CA GLU A 69 -1.29 13.82 -4.82
C GLU A 69 -1.86 14.71 -3.74
N ILE A 70 -2.08 14.16 -2.55
CA ILE A 70 -2.56 14.92 -1.39
C ILE A 70 -1.57 16.04 -1.05
N ASN A 71 -0.28 15.76 -0.98
CA ASN A 71 0.75 16.75 -0.69
C ASN A 71 0.79 17.85 -1.75
N ARG A 72 0.63 17.48 -3.02
CA ARG A 72 0.57 18.44 -4.13
C ARG A 72 -0.64 19.34 -4.01
N CYS A 73 -1.81 18.78 -3.70
CA CYS A 73 -3.04 19.55 -3.47
C CYS A 73 -2.92 20.51 -2.29
N LEU A 74 -2.30 20.05 -1.20
CA LEU A 74 -2.05 20.91 -0.03
C LEU A 74 -1.13 22.07 -0.37
N HIS A 75 -0.11 21.84 -1.17
CA HIS A 75 0.80 22.89 -1.62
C HIS A 75 0.06 23.91 -2.50
N ILE A 76 -0.72 23.46 -3.47
CA ILE A 76 -1.52 24.31 -4.34
C ILE A 76 -2.51 25.14 -3.52
N ASN A 77 -3.19 24.51 -2.54
CA ASN A 77 -4.12 25.21 -1.66
C ASN A 77 -3.41 26.29 -0.85
N GLY A 78 -2.22 26.02 -0.36
CA GLY A 78 -1.40 26.98 0.35
C GLY A 78 -1.04 28.18 -0.52
N GLU A 79 -0.65 27.95 -1.76
CA GLU A 79 -0.34 29.00 -2.72
C GLU A 79 -1.57 29.86 -3.06
N LEU A 80 -2.71 29.22 -3.29
CA LEU A 80 -3.98 29.92 -3.56
C LEU A 80 -4.43 30.77 -2.38
N LYS A 81 -4.33 30.25 -1.20
CA LYS A 81 -4.67 30.98 0.04
C LYS A 81 -3.82 32.24 0.18
N LYS A 82 -2.54 32.10 -0.06
CA LYS A 82 -1.58 33.22 -0.05
C LYS A 82 -1.96 34.26 -1.09
N ARG A 83 -2.32 33.86 -2.31
CA ARG A 83 -2.72 34.77 -3.36
C ARG A 83 -4.01 35.49 -3.03
N ILE A 84 -4.97 34.82 -2.40
CA ILE A 84 -6.21 35.44 -1.93
C ILE A 84 -5.91 36.54 -0.89
N GLU A 85 -5.03 36.27 0.07
CA GLU A 85 -4.62 37.25 1.07
C GLU A 85 -3.97 38.47 0.41
N GLU A 86 -3.10 38.26 -0.58
CA GLU A 86 -2.48 39.35 -1.33
C GLU A 86 -3.51 40.23 -2.07
N LEU A 87 -4.47 39.59 -2.72
CA LEU A 87 -5.53 40.28 -3.45
C LEU A 87 -6.47 41.06 -2.51
N GLU A 88 -6.81 40.50 -1.38
CA GLU A 88 -7.61 41.17 -0.36
C GLU A 88 -6.89 42.43 0.17
N HIS A 89 -5.60 42.34 0.35
CA HIS A 89 -4.76 43.45 0.79
C HIS A 89 -4.73 44.54 -0.26
N GLU A 90 -4.54 44.21 -1.54
CA GLU A 90 -4.56 45.15 -2.65
C GLU A 90 -5.90 45.88 -2.78
N LEU A 91 -7.00 45.15 -2.64
CA LEU A 91 -8.36 45.69 -2.67
C LEU A 91 -8.59 46.68 -1.56
N LYS A 92 -8.13 46.37 -0.38
CA LYS A 92 -8.22 47.22 0.79
C LYS A 92 -7.48 48.54 0.58
N TYR A 93 -6.30 48.49 -0.03
CA TYR A 93 -5.51 49.68 -0.37
C TYR A 93 -6.22 50.55 -1.39
N LYS A 94 -6.78 49.97 -2.44
CA LYS A 94 -7.53 50.69 -3.46
C LYS A 94 -8.77 51.39 -2.89
N ASN A 95 -9.46 50.74 -1.97
CA ASN A 95 -10.63 51.32 -1.30
C ASN A 95 -10.26 52.51 -0.40
N VAL A 96 -9.07 52.50 0.18
CA VAL A 96 -8.58 53.58 1.03
C VAL A 96 -8.17 54.80 0.19
N GLU A 97 -7.64 54.61 -1.01
CA GLU A 97 -7.24 55.66 -1.94
C GLU A 97 -8.41 56.41 -2.56
N LEU A 98 -9.57 55.77 -2.61
CA LEU A 98 -10.80 56.36 -3.13
C LEU A 98 -11.47 57.27 -2.09
#